data_e67e9beaa0dc88edf8b86a820c853024
#
_entry.id   e67e9beaa0dc88edf8b86a820c853024
#
_cell.length_a   1.000
_cell.length_b   1.000
_cell.length_c   1.000
_cell.angle_alpha   90.00
_cell.angle_beta   90.00
_cell.angle_gamma   90.00
#
_symmetry.space_group_name_H-M   'P 1'
#
loop_
_entity.id
_entity.type
_entity.pdbx_description
1 polymer ?
#
loop_
_entity_poly.entity_id
_entity_poly.type
_entity_poly.pdbx_seq_one_letter_code
_entity_poly.pdbx_strand_id
1 'polypeptide(L)'
;MEPATGILLPLLHRLPMELTDLPYSPGALQPHLSERSVALQHGQHQRGCVDQVNARIVGTEWEDAPLERIVRESQGALFEAAAQAWNLQFQWQSLRPRGGGDPVGRLADQVKRCFGDTASLRKAFNDAALGLFGAGWAWLVLHPDGSLAVVVTRNAATPLTSHSVPLLACNLWEHAYYLDYQNDRARYLEAWWKAVNWEFAAEQMPG
;
A
#
# COMPACT_ATOMS: atom_id res chain seq x y z
N MET A 1 23.72 38.10 -43.13
CA MET A 1 23.05 37.99 -41.78
C MET A 1 22.03 36.88 -41.95
N GLU A 2 22.45 35.64 -41.67
CA GLU A 2 21.54 34.47 -41.71
C GLU A 2 20.77 34.35 -40.38
N PRO A 3 19.48 33.99 -40.42
CA PRO A 3 18.75 33.74 -39.20
C PRO A 3 19.16 32.34 -38.64
N ALA A 4 19.54 32.32 -37.39
CA ALA A 4 19.83 31.11 -36.62
C ALA A 4 18.56 30.23 -36.57
N THR A 5 18.62 29.09 -37.24
CA THR A 5 17.62 28.03 -37.15
C THR A 5 17.72 27.41 -35.75
N GLY A 6 16.87 27.87 -34.85
CA GLY A 6 16.68 27.22 -33.56
C GLY A 6 16.19 25.79 -33.76
N ILE A 7 17.04 24.81 -33.47
CA ILE A 7 16.64 23.40 -33.39
C ILE A 7 15.76 23.30 -32.15
N LEU A 8 14.44 23.22 -32.37
CA LEU A 8 13.52 22.72 -31.38
C LEU A 8 13.89 21.24 -31.14
N LEU A 9 14.60 20.98 -30.04
CA LEU A 9 14.70 19.62 -29.52
C LEU A 9 13.27 19.13 -29.27
N PRO A 10 12.90 17.95 -29.79
CA PRO A 10 11.59 17.39 -29.47
C PRO A 10 11.56 17.23 -27.95
N LEU A 11 10.56 17.83 -27.29
CA LEU A 11 10.19 17.51 -25.91
C LEU A 11 10.00 15.98 -25.90
N LEU A 12 10.99 15.28 -25.35
CA LEU A 12 10.86 13.88 -25.00
C LEU A 12 9.68 13.81 -24.01
N HIS A 13 8.48 13.55 -24.53
CA HIS A 13 7.34 13.24 -23.71
C HIS A 13 7.69 11.97 -22.94
N ARG A 14 8.07 12.13 -21.68
CA ARG A 14 8.27 10.98 -20.81
C ARG A 14 6.93 10.27 -20.66
N LEU A 15 6.97 8.96 -20.64
CA LEU A 15 5.78 8.15 -20.41
C LEU A 15 5.20 8.49 -19.03
N PRO A 16 3.90 8.71 -18.92
CA PRO A 16 3.25 8.94 -17.63
C PRO A 16 3.53 7.75 -16.69
N MET A 17 3.43 7.99 -15.38
CA MET A 17 3.48 6.91 -14.40
C MET A 17 2.41 5.87 -14.74
N GLU A 18 2.81 4.61 -14.86
CA GLU A 18 1.91 3.52 -15.19
C GLU A 18 1.31 2.89 -13.93
N LEU A 19 0.08 2.40 -14.05
CA LEU A 19 -0.51 1.54 -13.05
C LEU A 19 0.26 0.21 -13.05
N THR A 20 0.87 -0.13 -11.92
CA THR A 20 1.58 -1.41 -11.77
C THR A 20 0.60 -2.59 -11.85
N ASP A 21 1.01 -3.66 -12.50
CA ASP A 21 0.21 -4.87 -12.58
C ASP A 21 0.01 -5.52 -11.20
N LEU A 22 -1.13 -6.21 -11.04
CA LEU A 22 -1.34 -7.08 -9.88
C LEU A 22 -0.33 -8.24 -9.91
N PRO A 23 0.22 -8.65 -8.75
CA PRO A 23 1.14 -9.80 -8.69
C PRO A 23 0.43 -11.16 -8.89
N TYR A 24 -0.88 -11.15 -9.08
CA TYR A 24 -1.74 -12.33 -9.30
C TYR A 24 -3.01 -11.91 -10.06
N SER A 25 -3.75 -12.90 -10.60
CA SER A 25 -5.03 -12.61 -11.25
C SER A 25 -6.06 -12.03 -10.25
N PRO A 26 -6.99 -11.17 -10.68
CA PRO A 26 -7.97 -10.53 -9.77
C PRO A 26 -8.79 -11.52 -8.93
N GLY A 27 -9.09 -12.70 -9.46
CA GLY A 27 -9.85 -13.75 -8.75
C GLY A 27 -9.02 -14.64 -7.83
N ALA A 28 -7.69 -14.47 -7.79
CA ALA A 28 -6.79 -15.38 -7.09
C ALA A 28 -6.88 -15.32 -5.55
N LEU A 29 -7.43 -14.23 -5.00
CA LEU A 29 -7.63 -14.08 -3.56
C LEU A 29 -8.98 -14.65 -3.06
N GLN A 30 -9.81 -15.20 -3.94
CA GLN A 30 -11.04 -15.86 -3.53
C GLN A 30 -10.75 -17.08 -2.63
N PRO A 31 -11.61 -17.36 -1.63
CA PRO A 31 -12.89 -16.73 -1.32
C PRO A 31 -12.76 -15.49 -0.38
N HIS A 32 -11.55 -15.02 -0.09
CA HIS A 32 -11.29 -14.00 0.92
C HIS A 32 -11.55 -12.57 0.43
N LEU A 33 -11.25 -12.29 -0.83
CA LEU A 33 -11.63 -11.08 -1.56
C LEU A 33 -12.18 -11.50 -2.91
N SER A 34 -13.34 -10.96 -3.29
CA SER A 34 -13.94 -11.27 -4.57
C SER A 34 -13.14 -10.69 -5.73
N GLU A 35 -13.17 -11.35 -6.88
CA GLU A 35 -12.59 -10.82 -8.12
C GLU A 35 -13.09 -9.41 -8.42
N ARG A 36 -14.38 -9.16 -8.19
CA ARG A 36 -15.00 -7.86 -8.39
C ARG A 36 -14.39 -6.78 -7.49
N SER A 37 -14.19 -7.07 -6.20
CA SER A 37 -13.57 -6.14 -5.26
C SER A 37 -12.14 -5.81 -5.66
N VAL A 38 -11.33 -6.81 -6.02
CA VAL A 38 -9.94 -6.62 -6.46
C VAL A 38 -9.89 -5.81 -7.77
N ALA A 39 -10.71 -6.18 -8.77
CA ALA A 39 -10.74 -5.49 -10.07
C ALA A 39 -11.15 -4.02 -9.93
N LEU A 40 -12.13 -3.70 -9.08
CA LEU A 40 -12.54 -2.32 -8.83
C LEU A 40 -11.46 -1.51 -8.09
N GLN A 41 -10.86 -2.09 -7.06
CA GLN A 41 -9.81 -1.40 -6.30
C GLN A 41 -8.58 -1.12 -7.16
N HIS A 42 -8.12 -2.10 -7.93
CA HIS A 42 -6.95 -1.93 -8.80
C HIS A 42 -7.29 -1.11 -10.05
N GLY A 43 -8.27 -1.57 -10.84
CA GLY A 43 -8.55 -1.00 -12.17
C GLY A 43 -9.26 0.35 -12.16
N GLN A 44 -9.90 0.74 -11.05
CA GLN A 44 -10.58 2.03 -10.95
C GLN A 44 -10.00 2.92 -9.84
N HIS A 45 -9.96 2.48 -8.57
CA HIS A 45 -9.48 3.34 -7.48
C HIS A 45 -7.98 3.63 -7.61
N GLN A 46 -7.13 2.62 -7.75
CA GLN A 46 -5.69 2.83 -7.88
C GLN A 46 -5.34 3.53 -9.19
N ARG A 47 -5.96 3.14 -10.31
CA ARG A 47 -5.80 3.86 -11.59
C ARG A 47 -6.16 5.32 -11.46
N GLY A 48 -7.30 5.64 -10.85
CA GLY A 48 -7.71 7.02 -10.62
C GLY A 48 -6.72 7.81 -9.77
N CYS A 49 -6.04 7.18 -8.81
CA CYS A 49 -4.97 7.82 -8.05
C CYS A 49 -3.74 8.08 -8.93
N VAL A 50 -3.32 7.11 -9.74
CA VAL A 50 -2.20 7.26 -10.69
C VAL A 50 -2.50 8.36 -11.72
N ASP A 51 -3.71 8.40 -12.27
CA ASP A 51 -4.14 9.43 -13.22
C ASP A 51 -4.11 10.83 -12.58
N GLN A 52 -4.53 10.92 -11.31
CA GLN A 52 -4.45 12.17 -10.54
C GLN A 52 -3.01 12.61 -10.26
N VAL A 53 -2.08 11.69 -9.99
CA VAL A 53 -0.65 12.01 -9.87
C VAL A 53 -0.15 12.54 -11.20
N ASN A 54 -0.36 11.81 -12.31
CA ASN A 54 0.08 12.22 -13.64
C ASN A 54 -0.43 13.61 -14.02
N ALA A 55 -1.71 13.90 -13.75
CA ALA A 55 -2.28 15.22 -14.05
C ALA A 55 -1.64 16.37 -13.24
N ARG A 56 -1.03 16.09 -12.08
CA ARG A 56 -0.49 17.11 -11.19
C ARG A 56 1.03 17.30 -11.30
N ILE A 57 1.75 16.35 -11.88
CA ILE A 57 3.23 16.41 -11.96
C ILE A 57 3.73 17.05 -13.26
N VAL A 58 2.90 17.11 -14.31
CA VAL A 58 3.31 17.66 -15.60
C VAL A 58 3.79 19.10 -15.47
N GLY A 59 5.02 19.39 -15.95
CA GLY A 59 5.64 20.69 -15.90
C GLY A 59 6.08 21.14 -14.50
N THR A 60 6.15 20.23 -13.53
CA THR A 60 6.62 20.48 -12.17
C THR A 60 7.94 19.77 -11.89
N GLU A 61 8.54 20.05 -10.73
CA GLU A 61 9.74 19.34 -10.22
C GLU A 61 9.50 17.84 -9.96
N TRP A 62 8.22 17.40 -9.97
CA TRP A 62 7.82 16.02 -9.73
C TRP A 62 7.68 15.19 -10.99
N GLU A 63 7.77 15.79 -12.18
CA GLU A 63 7.51 15.11 -13.47
C GLU A 63 8.38 13.86 -13.66
N ASP A 64 9.63 13.93 -13.16
CA ASP A 64 10.60 12.84 -13.25
C ASP A 64 10.82 12.09 -11.93
N ALA A 65 10.07 12.43 -10.90
CA ALA A 65 10.26 11.85 -9.57
C ALA A 65 9.63 10.45 -9.47
N PRO A 66 10.29 9.48 -8.82
CA PRO A 66 9.66 8.22 -8.47
C PRO A 66 8.52 8.45 -7.47
N LEU A 67 7.52 7.54 -7.47
CA LEU A 67 6.33 7.67 -6.62
C LEU A 67 6.68 7.84 -5.14
N GLU A 68 7.66 7.09 -4.64
CA GLU A 68 8.11 7.17 -3.24
C GLU A 68 8.65 8.55 -2.87
N ARG A 69 9.36 9.21 -3.77
CA ARG A 69 9.85 10.58 -3.54
C ARG A 69 8.67 11.56 -3.48
N ILE A 70 7.71 11.43 -4.40
CA ILE A 70 6.51 12.26 -4.39
C ILE A 70 5.77 12.09 -3.05
N VAL A 71 5.58 10.84 -2.59
CA VAL A 71 4.94 10.56 -1.30
C VAL A 71 5.70 11.18 -0.12
N ARG A 72 7.03 11.14 -0.13
CA ARG A 72 7.84 11.63 0.99
C ARG A 72 7.91 13.15 1.08
N GLU A 73 7.89 13.84 -0.04
CA GLU A 73 8.28 15.25 -0.13
C GLU A 73 7.12 16.18 -0.57
N SER A 74 6.06 15.64 -1.23
CA SER A 74 4.93 16.45 -1.66
C SER A 74 3.89 16.67 -0.53
N GLN A 75 2.94 17.56 -0.77
CA GLN A 75 1.87 17.89 0.17
C GLN A 75 0.53 18.06 -0.54
N GLY A 76 -0.56 18.12 0.24
CA GLY A 76 -1.91 18.39 -0.25
C GLY A 76 -2.39 17.30 -1.22
N ALA A 77 -3.10 17.72 -2.26
CA ALA A 77 -3.76 16.79 -3.19
C ALA A 77 -2.80 15.90 -3.99
N LEU A 78 -1.55 16.33 -4.23
CA LEU A 78 -0.53 15.49 -4.86
C LEU A 78 -0.09 14.39 -3.91
N PHE A 79 0.20 14.73 -2.66
CA PHE A 79 0.52 13.74 -1.62
C PHE A 79 -0.62 12.72 -1.46
N GLU A 80 -1.86 13.18 -1.34
CA GLU A 80 -3.00 12.28 -1.14
C GLU A 80 -3.15 11.26 -2.29
N ALA A 81 -3.03 11.71 -3.53
CA ALA A 81 -3.10 10.83 -4.69
C ALA A 81 -1.92 9.86 -4.76
N ALA A 82 -0.69 10.37 -4.55
CA ALA A 82 0.52 9.57 -4.61
C ALA A 82 0.60 8.54 -3.47
N ALA A 83 0.29 8.97 -2.25
CA ALA A 83 0.27 8.07 -1.09
C ALA A 83 -0.78 6.97 -1.24
N GLN A 84 -1.97 7.30 -1.73
CA GLN A 84 -3.02 6.30 -1.96
C GLN A 84 -2.64 5.32 -3.07
N ALA A 85 -2.03 5.78 -4.17
CA ALA A 85 -1.51 4.91 -5.22
C ALA A 85 -0.44 3.94 -4.67
N TRP A 86 0.48 4.46 -3.87
CA TRP A 86 1.55 3.67 -3.26
C TRP A 86 1.01 2.67 -2.22
N ASN A 87 0.10 3.10 -1.34
CA ASN A 87 -0.51 2.24 -0.32
C ASN A 87 -1.23 1.05 -0.96
N LEU A 88 -1.98 1.28 -2.05
CA LEU A 88 -2.66 0.22 -2.78
C LEU A 88 -1.66 -0.73 -3.45
N GLN A 89 -0.61 -0.20 -4.08
CA GLN A 89 0.45 -1.03 -4.65
C GLN A 89 1.11 -1.92 -3.60
N PHE A 90 1.44 -1.37 -2.43
CA PHE A 90 2.04 -2.09 -1.32
C PHE A 90 1.08 -3.14 -0.74
N GLN A 91 -0.22 -2.83 -0.64
CA GLN A 91 -1.22 -3.79 -0.20
C GLN A 91 -1.27 -5.04 -1.08
N TRP A 92 -1.20 -4.89 -2.41
CA TRP A 92 -1.27 -6.06 -3.30
C TRP A 92 -0.10 -7.01 -3.07
N GLN A 93 1.08 -6.50 -2.77
CA GLN A 93 2.24 -7.31 -2.40
C GLN A 93 2.10 -7.93 -1.00
N SER A 94 1.40 -7.24 -0.09
CA SER A 94 1.11 -7.75 1.27
C SER A 94 0.16 -8.94 1.28
N LEU A 95 -0.49 -9.24 0.15
CA LEU A 95 -1.44 -10.34 -0.02
C LEU A 95 -0.95 -11.32 -1.08
N ARG A 96 -1.33 -12.58 -0.94
CA ARG A 96 -1.07 -13.62 -1.95
C ARG A 96 -2.16 -14.70 -1.97
N PRO A 97 -2.34 -15.37 -3.12
CA PRO A 97 -3.13 -16.60 -3.18
C PRO A 97 -2.60 -17.65 -2.20
N ARG A 98 -3.50 -18.30 -1.47
CA ARG A 98 -3.13 -19.30 -0.44
C ARG A 98 -2.12 -18.77 0.58
N GLY A 99 -2.29 -17.49 0.97
CA GLY A 99 -1.51 -16.83 2.02
C GLY A 99 -1.93 -17.26 3.42
N GLY A 100 -1.66 -16.38 4.39
CA GLY A 100 -1.94 -16.62 5.80
C GLY A 100 -0.88 -17.48 6.48
N GLY A 101 -1.29 -18.22 7.52
CA GLY A 101 -0.34 -18.95 8.35
C GLY A 101 0.42 -18.04 9.31
N ASP A 102 1.67 -18.38 9.59
CA ASP A 102 2.54 -17.66 10.53
C ASP A 102 3.69 -16.97 9.80
N PRO A 103 4.27 -15.90 10.40
CA PRO A 103 5.45 -15.24 9.87
C PRO A 103 6.63 -16.23 9.76
N VAL A 104 7.56 -15.90 8.84
CA VAL A 104 8.70 -16.77 8.49
C VAL A 104 10.04 -16.12 8.83
N GLY A 105 11.08 -16.94 9.04
CA GLY A 105 12.46 -16.51 9.21
C GLY A 105 12.63 -15.45 10.31
N ARG A 106 13.47 -14.45 10.06
CA ARG A 106 13.75 -13.36 11.00
C ARG A 106 12.49 -12.62 11.47
N LEU A 107 11.47 -12.53 10.63
CA LEU A 107 10.22 -11.88 11.00
C LEU A 107 9.49 -12.68 12.10
N ALA A 108 9.51 -14.02 12.04
CA ALA A 108 8.93 -14.87 13.08
C ALA A 108 9.61 -14.62 14.44
N ASP A 109 10.94 -14.53 14.45
CA ASP A 109 11.71 -14.24 15.67
C ASP A 109 11.37 -12.85 16.24
N GLN A 110 11.22 -11.85 15.36
CA GLN A 110 10.83 -10.51 15.77
C GLN A 110 9.40 -10.45 16.31
N VAL A 111 8.45 -11.15 15.68
CA VAL A 111 7.07 -11.25 16.18
C VAL A 111 7.05 -11.90 17.56
N LYS A 112 7.80 -12.98 17.76
CA LYS A 112 7.94 -13.63 19.06
C LYS A 112 8.53 -12.68 20.11
N ARG A 113 9.54 -11.90 19.75
CA ARG A 113 10.19 -10.94 20.65
C ARG A 113 9.27 -9.79 21.04
N CYS A 114 8.54 -9.21 20.08
CA CYS A 114 7.76 -7.99 20.29
C CYS A 114 6.34 -8.25 20.78
N PHE A 115 5.72 -9.37 20.36
CA PHE A 115 4.33 -9.69 20.67
C PHE A 115 4.14 -10.98 21.47
N GLY A 116 5.17 -11.80 21.60
CA GLY A 116 5.11 -13.12 22.24
C GLY A 116 4.75 -14.24 21.26
N ASP A 117 3.72 -14.04 20.46
CA ASP A 117 3.28 -14.98 19.43
C ASP A 117 2.47 -14.28 18.30
N THR A 118 2.16 -15.04 17.24
CA THR A 118 1.35 -14.54 16.10
C THR A 118 -0.08 -14.21 16.51
N ALA A 119 -0.67 -14.90 17.46
CA ALA A 119 -2.04 -14.65 17.93
C ALA A 119 -2.13 -13.29 18.62
N SER A 120 -1.15 -12.96 19.46
CA SER A 120 -1.03 -11.66 20.12
C SER A 120 -0.80 -10.52 19.12
N LEU A 121 0.06 -10.72 18.09
CA LEU A 121 0.19 -9.78 17.00
C LEU A 121 -1.13 -9.55 16.27
N ARG A 122 -1.84 -10.63 15.90
CA ARG A 122 -3.16 -10.54 15.22
C ARG A 122 -4.17 -9.79 16.08
N LYS A 123 -4.20 -10.07 17.39
CA LYS A 123 -5.07 -9.35 18.32
C LYS A 123 -4.75 -7.85 18.33
N ALA A 124 -3.48 -7.48 18.50
CA ALA A 124 -3.06 -6.08 18.52
C ALA A 124 -3.41 -5.36 17.20
N PHE A 125 -3.20 -6.03 16.07
CA PHE A 125 -3.53 -5.50 14.74
C PHE A 125 -5.03 -5.30 14.56
N ASN A 126 -5.84 -6.30 14.94
CA ASN A 126 -7.29 -6.21 14.82
C ASN A 126 -7.87 -5.14 15.75
N ASP A 127 -7.39 -5.05 17.00
CA ASP A 127 -7.83 -4.01 17.94
C ASP A 127 -7.53 -2.60 17.38
N ALA A 128 -6.34 -2.39 16.81
CA ALA A 128 -5.96 -1.12 16.19
C ALA A 128 -6.80 -0.81 14.94
N ALA A 129 -6.99 -1.80 14.06
CA ALA A 129 -7.77 -1.66 12.84
C ALA A 129 -9.26 -1.39 13.09
N LEU A 130 -9.85 -2.07 14.08
CA LEU A 130 -11.24 -1.86 14.49
C LEU A 130 -11.42 -0.54 15.23
N GLY A 131 -10.41 -0.09 15.98
CA GLY A 131 -10.42 1.19 16.69
C GLY A 131 -10.30 2.42 15.78
N LEU A 132 -9.89 2.25 14.51
CA LEU A 132 -9.81 3.36 13.58
C LEU A 132 -11.20 3.82 13.17
N PHE A 133 -11.56 5.05 13.56
CA PHE A 133 -12.80 5.68 13.12
C PHE A 133 -12.63 6.27 11.71
N GLY A 134 -13.49 5.86 10.78
CA GLY A 134 -13.48 6.31 9.39
C GLY A 134 -12.51 5.50 8.49
N ALA A 135 -11.99 6.16 7.46
CA ALA A 135 -11.13 5.56 6.45
C ALA A 135 -9.64 5.66 6.81
N GLY A 136 -8.88 4.69 6.37
CA GLY A 136 -7.41 4.67 6.54
C GLY A 136 -6.81 3.30 6.32
N TRP A 137 -5.71 3.03 7.01
CA TRP A 137 -4.88 1.83 6.83
C TRP A 137 -4.40 1.31 8.18
N ALA A 138 -4.26 0.00 8.29
CA ALA A 138 -3.51 -0.63 9.38
C ALA A 138 -2.22 -1.24 8.81
N TRP A 139 -1.15 -1.13 9.58
CA TRP A 139 0.20 -1.52 9.16
C TRP A 139 0.89 -2.34 10.24
N LEU A 140 1.65 -3.33 9.82
CA LEU A 140 2.77 -3.85 10.60
C LEU A 140 4.02 -3.09 10.13
N VAL A 141 4.75 -2.49 11.05
CA VAL A 141 5.97 -1.73 10.74
C VAL A 141 7.15 -2.20 11.57
N LEU A 142 8.35 -2.01 11.04
CA LEU A 142 9.61 -2.16 11.76
C LEU A 142 10.17 -0.76 12.05
N HIS A 143 10.40 -0.45 13.31
CA HIS A 143 11.04 0.79 13.75
C HIS A 143 12.56 0.73 13.60
N PRO A 144 13.27 1.90 13.58
CA PRO A 144 14.73 1.95 13.49
C PRO A 144 15.47 1.25 14.61
N ASP A 145 14.86 1.11 15.80
CA ASP A 145 15.40 0.37 16.94
C ASP A 145 15.24 -1.15 16.81
N GLY A 146 14.65 -1.61 15.69
CA GLY A 146 14.38 -3.02 15.41
C GLY A 146 13.12 -3.56 16.07
N SER A 147 12.32 -2.75 16.75
CA SER A 147 11.02 -3.21 17.30
C SER A 147 9.94 -3.25 16.22
N LEU A 148 9.03 -4.22 16.32
CA LEU A 148 7.81 -4.24 15.51
C LEU A 148 6.69 -3.50 16.22
N ALA A 149 5.89 -2.77 15.45
CA ALA A 149 4.69 -2.13 15.95
C ALA A 149 3.52 -2.27 14.96
N VAL A 150 2.31 -2.25 15.51
CA VAL A 150 1.10 -2.04 14.74
C VAL A 150 0.77 -0.55 14.78
N VAL A 151 0.62 0.06 13.61
CA VAL A 151 0.21 1.47 13.50
C VAL A 151 -1.00 1.60 12.59
N VAL A 152 -1.83 2.61 12.84
CA VAL A 152 -2.94 2.97 11.96
C VAL A 152 -2.74 4.38 11.44
N THR A 153 -3.07 4.60 10.18
CA THR A 153 -3.00 5.92 9.55
C THR A 153 -4.36 6.29 9.00
N ARG A 154 -4.69 7.58 9.03
CA ARG A 154 -5.97 8.09 8.52
C ARG A 154 -5.84 8.47 7.05
N ASN A 155 -6.93 8.29 6.31
CA ASN A 155 -7.03 8.65 4.90
C ASN A 155 -5.87 8.04 4.07
N ALA A 156 -5.13 8.86 3.34
CA ALA A 156 -4.00 8.43 2.53
C ALA A 156 -2.65 8.39 3.28
N ALA A 157 -2.60 8.81 4.55
CA ALA A 157 -1.34 8.81 5.30
C ALA A 157 -0.70 7.42 5.35
N THR A 158 0.64 7.41 5.35
CA THR A 158 1.45 6.20 5.17
C THR A 158 2.69 6.21 6.06
N PRO A 159 3.16 5.06 6.56
CA PRO A 159 4.44 4.97 7.27
C PRO A 159 5.65 5.34 6.41
N LEU A 160 5.51 5.36 5.07
CA LEU A 160 6.58 5.74 4.14
C LEU A 160 7.13 7.15 4.41
N THR A 161 6.32 8.03 5.01
CA THR A 161 6.75 9.38 5.41
C THR A 161 7.47 9.43 6.76
N SER A 162 7.60 8.29 7.44
CA SER A 162 8.32 8.14 8.70
C SER A 162 9.66 7.43 8.51
N HIS A 163 10.38 7.18 9.60
CA HIS A 163 11.60 6.35 9.59
C HIS A 163 11.30 4.86 9.74
N SER A 164 10.05 4.46 9.86
CA SER A 164 9.65 3.06 10.00
C SER A 164 9.52 2.39 8.64
N VAL A 165 9.89 1.11 8.57
CA VAL A 165 9.74 0.29 7.37
C VAL A 165 8.39 -0.40 7.42
N PRO A 166 7.47 -0.16 6.47
CA PRO A 166 6.23 -0.92 6.38
C PRO A 166 6.51 -2.36 5.94
N LEU A 167 5.90 -3.31 6.63
CA LEU A 167 6.02 -4.75 6.35
C LEU A 167 4.73 -5.33 5.78
N LEU A 168 3.57 -4.90 6.28
CA LEU A 168 2.24 -5.29 5.80
C LEU A 168 1.31 -4.08 5.82
N ALA A 169 0.36 -4.06 4.88
CA ALA A 169 -0.69 -3.06 4.77
C ALA A 169 -2.07 -3.72 4.67
N CYS A 170 -3.03 -3.21 5.45
CA CYS A 170 -4.44 -3.56 5.36
C CYS A 170 -5.26 -2.31 5.08
N ASN A 171 -5.99 -2.30 3.98
CA ASN A 171 -6.86 -1.20 3.59
C ASN A 171 -8.15 -1.20 4.45
N LEU A 172 -8.40 -0.11 5.17
CA LEU A 172 -9.58 0.07 6.00
C LEU A 172 -10.59 1.08 5.42
N TRP A 173 -10.38 1.51 4.18
CA TRP A 173 -11.40 2.24 3.43
C TRP A 173 -12.58 1.30 3.13
N GLU A 174 -13.80 1.77 3.26
CA GLU A 174 -14.99 0.92 3.05
C GLU A 174 -15.05 0.31 1.65
N HIS A 175 -14.57 1.02 0.62
CA HIS A 175 -14.49 0.47 -0.73
C HIS A 175 -13.61 -0.79 -0.85
N ALA A 176 -12.72 -1.04 0.10
CA ALA A 176 -11.86 -2.21 0.10
C ALA A 176 -12.60 -3.49 0.48
N TYR A 177 -13.68 -3.40 1.26
CA TYR A 177 -14.34 -4.57 1.81
C TYR A 177 -15.87 -4.55 1.74
N TYR A 178 -16.49 -3.41 1.43
CA TYR A 178 -17.94 -3.25 1.54
C TYR A 178 -18.73 -4.17 0.58
N LEU A 179 -18.19 -4.47 -0.60
CA LEU A 179 -18.83 -5.38 -1.56
C LEU A 179 -18.93 -6.82 -1.03
N ASP A 180 -17.94 -7.26 -0.26
CA ASP A 180 -17.83 -8.63 0.21
C ASP A 180 -18.33 -8.80 1.66
N TYR A 181 -18.18 -7.78 2.49
CA TYR A 181 -18.37 -7.85 3.93
C TYR A 181 -19.30 -6.77 4.48
N GLN A 182 -19.82 -5.85 3.67
CA GLN A 182 -20.60 -4.68 4.04
C GLN A 182 -19.90 -3.91 5.18
N ASN A 183 -20.60 -3.62 6.26
CA ASN A 183 -20.06 -2.91 7.42
C ASN A 183 -19.29 -3.81 8.40
N ASP A 184 -19.15 -5.11 8.12
CA ASP A 184 -18.48 -6.08 9.02
C ASP A 184 -16.95 -6.07 8.79
N ARG A 185 -16.31 -5.02 9.30
CA ARG A 185 -14.83 -4.88 9.24
C ARG A 185 -14.12 -6.02 9.98
N ALA A 186 -14.72 -6.56 11.05
CA ALA A 186 -14.11 -7.65 11.80
C ALA A 186 -13.98 -8.92 10.92
N ARG A 187 -15.03 -9.27 10.22
CA ARG A 187 -15.03 -10.42 9.30
C ARG A 187 -14.09 -10.21 8.10
N TYR A 188 -13.99 -8.98 7.60
CA TYR A 188 -13.01 -8.63 6.58
C TYR A 188 -11.56 -8.86 7.08
N LEU A 189 -11.24 -8.43 8.31
CA LEU A 189 -9.91 -8.66 8.89
C LEU A 189 -9.59 -10.14 9.03
N GLU A 190 -10.55 -10.98 9.45
CA GLU A 190 -10.37 -12.43 9.49
C GLU A 190 -10.03 -13.02 8.12
N ALA A 191 -10.67 -12.53 7.06
CA ALA A 191 -10.40 -12.94 5.69
C ALA A 191 -9.04 -12.41 5.19
N TRP A 192 -8.71 -11.17 5.50
CA TRP A 192 -7.43 -10.55 5.17
C TRP A 192 -6.26 -11.35 5.73
N TRP A 193 -6.32 -11.82 6.99
CA TRP A 193 -5.30 -12.65 7.60
C TRP A 193 -5.05 -13.98 6.86
N LYS A 194 -6.06 -14.51 6.16
CA LYS A 194 -5.94 -15.76 5.37
C LYS A 194 -5.25 -15.53 4.02
N ALA A 195 -5.03 -14.28 3.63
CA ALA A 195 -4.37 -13.92 2.39
C ALA A 195 -3.00 -13.25 2.61
N VAL A 196 -2.58 -13.01 3.85
CA VAL A 196 -1.30 -12.32 4.18
C VAL A 196 -0.11 -13.03 3.54
N ASN A 197 0.77 -12.25 2.94
CA ASN A 197 2.03 -12.67 2.33
C ASN A 197 3.20 -12.43 3.30
N TRP A 198 3.47 -13.41 4.15
CA TRP A 198 4.51 -13.32 5.17
C TRP A 198 5.92 -13.30 4.59
N GLU A 199 6.15 -13.93 3.42
CA GLU A 199 7.43 -13.90 2.73
C GLU A 199 7.74 -12.48 2.27
N PHE A 200 6.79 -11.79 1.63
CA PHE A 200 6.93 -10.39 1.27
C PHE A 200 7.24 -9.52 2.49
N ALA A 201 6.50 -9.71 3.59
CA ALA A 201 6.74 -8.96 4.82
C ALA A 201 8.16 -9.19 5.36
N ALA A 202 8.68 -10.41 5.30
CA ALA A 202 10.04 -10.74 5.72
C ALA A 202 11.10 -10.12 4.80
N GLU A 203 10.86 -10.06 3.49
CA GLU A 203 11.73 -9.43 2.49
C GLU A 203 11.87 -7.90 2.69
N GLN A 204 10.86 -7.24 3.27
CA GLN A 204 10.95 -5.81 3.59
C GLN A 204 11.89 -5.52 4.76
N MET A 205 12.28 -6.51 5.54
CA MET A 205 13.20 -6.30 6.67
C MET A 205 14.62 -6.01 6.15
N PRO A 206 15.27 -4.94 6.60
CA PRO A 206 16.65 -4.66 6.22
C PRO A 206 17.59 -5.81 6.62
N GLY A 207 18.63 -6.00 5.80
CA GLY A 207 19.63 -7.06 5.98
C GLY A 207 20.41 -6.97 7.30
#